data_e28b055026890dda485c32fba8d3e48e
#
_entry.id   e28b055026890dda485c32fba8d3e48e
#
_cell.length_a   1.000
_cell.length_b   1.000
_cell.length_c   1.000
_cell.angle_alpha   90.00
_cell.angle_beta   90.00
_cell.angle_gamma   90.00
#
_symmetry.space_group_name_H-M   'P 1'
#
loop_
_entity.id
_entity.type
_entity.pdbx_description
1 polymer ?
#
loop_
_entity_poly.entity_id
_entity_poly.type
_entity_poly.pdbx_seq_one_letter_code
_entity_poly.pdbx_strand_id
1 'polypeptide(L)'
;MRLPAFAPGTGLIVLAALVLAACGKPEPPNIGFAPYDKNYQLKMDLAQVDYKYPIAPAELAKITPDWLAKLDQEQLDQIYARLPAGPIPDGAFDGRILLPRGESGKFRLSEIVGGFTGTALYLKGLVIEDIGETLWRGKVFFRDERVLRNRIEDLSLLKKIGLVEG
;
A
#
# COMPACT_ATOMS: atom_id res chain seq x y z
N MET A 1 -22.01 8.68 -69.12
CA MET A 1 -20.95 8.98 -68.15
C MET A 1 -21.47 8.63 -66.75
N ARG A 2 -21.08 7.46 -66.20
CA ARG A 2 -21.56 6.93 -64.89
C ARG A 2 -20.44 7.13 -63.88
N LEU A 3 -20.73 7.85 -62.82
CA LEU A 3 -19.85 8.03 -61.65
C LEU A 3 -19.90 6.77 -60.77
N PRO A 4 -18.79 6.28 -60.22
CA PRO A 4 -18.79 5.16 -59.30
C PRO A 4 -19.23 5.61 -57.86
N ALA A 5 -20.08 4.80 -57.23
CA ALA A 5 -20.53 4.96 -55.88
C ALA A 5 -19.38 4.63 -54.90
N PHE A 6 -19.04 5.56 -54.03
CA PHE A 6 -18.16 5.36 -52.87
C PHE A 6 -18.94 4.64 -51.75
N ALA A 7 -18.46 3.51 -51.32
CA ALA A 7 -18.97 2.77 -50.17
C ALA A 7 -18.36 3.36 -48.86
N PRO A 8 -19.16 3.83 -47.93
CA PRO A 8 -18.66 4.22 -46.60
C PRO A 8 -18.73 3.00 -45.67
N GLY A 9 -17.62 2.47 -45.21
CA GLY A 9 -17.75 1.40 -44.26
C GLY A 9 -16.51 0.84 -43.58
N THR A 10 -15.29 1.25 -43.95
CA THR A 10 -14.09 0.56 -43.43
C THR A 10 -13.20 1.41 -42.49
N GLY A 11 -13.53 2.66 -42.27
CA GLY A 11 -12.68 3.58 -41.47
C GLY A 11 -12.93 3.57 -39.95
N LEU A 12 -14.11 3.09 -39.49
CA LEU A 12 -14.51 3.26 -38.07
C LEU A 12 -14.06 2.13 -37.16
N ILE A 13 -13.74 0.96 -37.69
CA ILE A 13 -13.41 -0.24 -36.91
C ILE A 13 -11.95 -0.21 -36.43
N VAL A 14 -11.05 0.43 -37.12
CA VAL A 14 -9.61 0.49 -36.76
C VAL A 14 -9.35 1.44 -35.58
N LEU A 15 -10.15 2.49 -35.42
CA LEU A 15 -9.96 3.45 -34.31
C LEU A 15 -10.45 2.92 -32.96
N ALA A 16 -11.45 2.03 -32.95
CA ALA A 16 -11.98 1.42 -31.72
C ALA A 16 -11.04 0.36 -31.12
N ALA A 17 -10.22 -0.31 -31.94
CA ALA A 17 -9.28 -1.31 -31.46
C ALA A 17 -8.03 -0.72 -30.78
N LEU A 18 -7.65 0.51 -31.11
CA LEU A 18 -6.51 1.20 -30.51
C LEU A 18 -6.80 1.79 -29.10
N VAL A 19 -8.06 2.06 -28.77
CA VAL A 19 -8.44 2.60 -27.45
C VAL A 19 -8.54 1.51 -26.38
N LEU A 20 -8.81 0.25 -26.76
CA LEU A 20 -8.91 -0.87 -25.83
C LEU A 20 -7.55 -1.42 -25.37
N ALA A 21 -6.47 -1.09 -26.05
CA ALA A 21 -5.12 -1.53 -25.68
C ALA A 21 -4.49 -0.71 -24.52
N ALA A 22 -5.10 0.41 -24.11
CA ALA A 22 -4.55 1.31 -23.08
C ALA A 22 -5.01 1.01 -21.65
N CYS A 23 -5.89 0.01 -21.44
CA CYS A 23 -6.34 -0.42 -20.12
C CYS A 23 -5.56 -1.65 -19.59
N GLY A 24 -4.27 -1.72 -19.87
CA GLY A 24 -3.39 -2.69 -19.23
C GLY A 24 -3.34 -2.39 -17.72
N LYS A 25 -3.53 -3.42 -16.86
CA LYS A 25 -3.25 -3.27 -15.43
C LYS A 25 -1.84 -2.71 -15.28
N PRO A 26 -1.63 -1.70 -14.41
CA PRO A 26 -0.29 -1.17 -14.20
C PRO A 26 0.67 -2.32 -13.83
N GLU A 27 1.81 -2.34 -14.47
CA GLU A 27 2.84 -3.33 -14.21
C GLU A 27 3.29 -3.20 -12.75
N PRO A 28 3.35 -4.30 -11.98
CA PRO A 28 3.84 -4.24 -10.61
C PRO A 28 5.32 -3.83 -10.57
N PRO A 29 5.78 -3.20 -9.48
CA PRO A 29 7.18 -2.86 -9.35
C PRO A 29 8.06 -4.11 -9.36
N ASN A 30 9.17 -4.04 -10.10
CA ASN A 30 10.20 -5.08 -10.13
C ASN A 30 11.28 -4.74 -9.10
N ILE A 31 11.05 -5.13 -7.85
CA ILE A 31 11.93 -4.84 -6.72
C ILE A 31 12.51 -6.15 -6.19
N GLY A 32 13.84 -6.27 -6.23
CA GLY A 32 14.56 -7.38 -5.61
C GLY A 32 14.60 -7.24 -4.08
N PHE A 33 14.61 -8.38 -3.39
CA PHE A 33 14.77 -8.46 -1.95
C PHE A 33 16.02 -9.27 -1.60
N ALA A 34 16.74 -8.83 -0.56
CA ALA A 34 17.78 -9.65 0.02
C ALA A 34 17.16 -10.90 0.65
N PRO A 35 17.86 -12.05 0.66
CA PRO A 35 17.42 -13.22 1.40
C PRO A 35 17.20 -12.89 2.88
N TYR A 36 16.11 -13.35 3.45
CA TYR A 36 15.74 -13.11 4.84
C TYR A 36 15.14 -14.35 5.47
N ASP A 37 15.26 -14.44 6.78
CA ASP A 37 14.60 -15.46 7.57
C ASP A 37 13.25 -14.91 8.05
N LYS A 38 12.18 -15.64 7.79
CA LYS A 38 10.82 -15.26 8.17
C LYS A 38 10.54 -15.35 9.67
N ASN A 39 11.54 -15.63 10.49
CA ASN A 39 11.43 -15.74 11.94
C ASN A 39 11.49 -14.40 12.69
N TYR A 40 11.37 -13.27 12.01
CA TYR A 40 11.32 -11.91 12.59
C TYR A 40 12.46 -11.61 13.60
N GLN A 41 13.54 -12.31 13.56
CA GLN A 41 14.73 -11.94 14.32
C GLN A 41 15.59 -11.05 13.43
N LEU A 42 15.29 -9.76 13.47
CA LEU A 42 16.01 -8.73 12.73
C LEU A 42 17.50 -8.75 13.07
N LYS A 43 18.25 -9.48 12.30
CA LYS A 43 19.72 -9.33 12.21
C LYS A 43 20.14 -8.86 10.81
N MET A 44 19.21 -8.35 10.02
CA MET A 44 19.50 -7.89 8.68
C MET A 44 20.16 -6.51 8.74
N ASP A 45 21.32 -6.38 8.12
CA ASP A 45 21.96 -5.08 7.90
C ASP A 45 21.26 -4.36 6.75
N LEU A 46 20.29 -3.50 7.11
CA LEU A 46 19.48 -2.77 6.14
C LEU A 46 20.30 -1.80 5.29
N ALA A 47 21.45 -1.31 5.79
CA ALA A 47 22.36 -0.46 4.99
C ALA A 47 23.02 -1.27 3.86
N GLN A 48 23.36 -2.54 4.11
CA GLN A 48 23.82 -3.45 3.06
C GLN A 48 22.72 -3.80 2.05
N VAL A 49 21.48 -3.91 2.51
CA VAL A 49 20.33 -4.14 1.62
C VAL A 49 20.15 -2.98 0.65
N ASP A 50 20.20 -1.74 1.14
CA ASP A 50 20.12 -0.55 0.29
C ASP A 50 21.25 -0.50 -0.75
N TYR A 51 22.47 -0.79 -0.33
CA TYR A 51 23.64 -0.80 -1.22
C TYR A 51 23.57 -1.89 -2.30
N LYS A 52 23.17 -3.13 -1.93
CA LYS A 52 23.18 -4.28 -2.84
C LYS A 52 21.95 -4.39 -3.73
N TYR A 53 20.83 -3.88 -3.27
CA TYR A 53 19.53 -3.99 -3.92
C TYR A 53 18.85 -2.62 -4.02
N PRO A 54 19.49 -1.60 -4.62
CA PRO A 54 18.88 -0.27 -4.73
C PRO A 54 17.58 -0.35 -5.52
N ILE A 55 16.60 0.48 -5.16
CA ILE A 55 15.34 0.58 -5.89
C ILE A 55 15.47 1.69 -6.93
N ALA A 56 15.30 1.35 -8.20
CA ALA A 56 15.32 2.36 -9.25
C ALA A 56 14.14 3.35 -9.09
N PRO A 57 14.32 4.66 -9.33
CA PRO A 57 13.25 5.65 -9.22
C PRO A 57 11.99 5.30 -10.02
N ALA A 58 12.15 4.68 -11.19
CA ALA A 58 11.03 4.24 -12.01
C ALA A 58 10.20 3.14 -11.34
N GLU A 59 10.83 2.28 -10.53
CA GLU A 59 10.14 1.24 -9.78
C GLU A 59 9.45 1.80 -8.52
N LEU A 60 10.04 2.82 -7.89
CA LEU A 60 9.37 3.53 -6.78
C LEU A 60 8.04 4.14 -7.23
N ALA A 61 7.96 4.68 -8.43
CA ALA A 61 6.75 5.26 -8.99
C ALA A 61 5.62 4.24 -9.23
N LYS A 62 5.94 2.95 -9.30
CA LYS A 62 4.97 1.85 -9.47
C LYS A 62 4.42 1.31 -8.14
N ILE A 63 5.00 1.70 -7.01
CA ILE A 63 4.55 1.23 -5.69
C ILE A 63 3.15 1.74 -5.40
N THR A 64 2.24 0.82 -5.11
CA THR A 64 0.86 1.13 -4.74
C THR A 64 0.53 0.52 -3.37
N PRO A 65 -0.47 1.05 -2.63
CA PRO A 65 -0.94 0.43 -1.40
C PRO A 65 -1.36 -1.03 -1.58
N ASP A 66 -1.99 -1.37 -2.70
CA ASP A 66 -2.41 -2.75 -3.01
C ASP A 66 -1.23 -3.70 -3.24
N TRP A 67 -0.14 -3.20 -3.77
CA TRP A 67 1.07 -3.99 -3.92
C TRP A 67 1.77 -4.16 -2.56
N LEU A 68 1.90 -3.09 -1.77
CA LEU A 68 2.47 -3.16 -0.41
C LEU A 68 1.69 -4.12 0.50
N ALA A 69 0.36 -4.17 0.37
CA ALA A 69 -0.49 -5.06 1.17
C ALA A 69 -0.23 -6.57 0.92
N LYS A 70 0.48 -6.92 -0.16
CA LYS A 70 0.86 -8.31 -0.49
C LYS A 70 2.20 -8.72 0.08
N LEU A 71 2.96 -7.77 0.62
CA LEU A 71 4.29 -8.00 1.16
C LEU A 71 4.20 -8.46 2.61
N ASP A 72 5.18 -9.27 3.03
CA ASP A 72 5.39 -9.58 4.43
C ASP A 72 6.13 -8.44 5.17
N GLN A 73 6.29 -8.58 6.48
CA GLN A 73 6.91 -7.54 7.30
C GLN A 73 8.36 -7.29 6.88
N GLU A 74 9.12 -8.35 6.64
CA GLU A 74 10.54 -8.26 6.27
C GLU A 74 10.73 -7.56 4.92
N GLN A 75 9.83 -7.80 3.98
CA GLN A 75 9.82 -7.12 2.69
C GLN A 75 9.46 -5.64 2.84
N LEU A 76 8.48 -5.32 3.68
CA LEU A 76 8.12 -3.94 3.98
C LEU A 76 9.27 -3.19 4.66
N ASP A 77 9.97 -3.81 5.61
CA ASP A 77 11.13 -3.23 6.27
C ASP A 77 12.26 -2.95 5.26
N GLN A 78 12.51 -3.88 4.34
CA GLN A 78 13.49 -3.68 3.26
C GLN A 78 13.09 -2.56 2.29
N ILE A 79 11.80 -2.42 1.97
CA ILE A 79 11.32 -1.28 1.17
C ILE A 79 11.56 0.01 1.92
N TYR A 80 11.11 0.08 3.18
CA TYR A 80 11.21 1.29 3.99
C TYR A 80 12.66 1.78 4.14
N ALA A 81 13.60 0.86 4.37
CA ALA A 81 15.01 1.19 4.51
C ALA A 81 15.65 1.78 3.24
N ARG A 82 15.08 1.50 2.07
CA ARG A 82 15.58 1.94 0.75
C ARG A 82 14.84 3.15 0.17
N LEU A 83 13.83 3.66 0.89
CA LEU A 83 13.13 4.85 0.43
C LEU A 83 14.00 6.10 0.65
N PRO A 84 14.15 6.95 -0.38
CA PRO A 84 14.83 8.23 -0.19
C PRO A 84 13.99 9.15 0.71
N ALA A 85 14.67 10.00 1.46
CA ALA A 85 13.98 11.07 2.18
C ALA A 85 13.29 12.00 1.19
N GLY A 86 11.98 12.08 1.26
CA GLY A 86 11.18 13.02 0.49
C GLY A 86 11.06 14.39 1.15
N PRO A 87 10.46 15.36 0.46
CA PRO A 87 10.11 16.63 1.09
C PRO A 87 9.12 16.40 2.22
N ILE A 88 9.19 17.21 3.26
CA ILE A 88 8.20 17.18 4.35
C ILE A 88 6.83 17.49 3.75
N PRO A 89 5.86 16.58 3.87
CA PRO A 89 4.52 16.80 3.33
C PRO A 89 3.82 17.96 4.02
N ASP A 90 2.86 18.57 3.32
CA ASP A 90 1.99 19.60 3.86
C ASP A 90 0.58 19.40 3.33
N GLY A 91 -0.46 19.58 4.17
CA GLY A 91 -1.85 19.38 3.81
C GLY A 91 -2.40 17.99 4.14
N ALA A 92 -3.57 17.69 3.59
CA ALA A 92 -4.32 16.47 3.84
C ALA A 92 -3.95 15.36 2.85
N PHE A 93 -3.67 14.19 3.38
CA PHE A 93 -3.35 12.99 2.60
C PHE A 93 -4.28 11.85 2.99
N ASP A 94 -4.77 11.15 2.00
CA ASP A 94 -5.47 9.91 2.23
C ASP A 94 -4.48 8.83 2.64
N GLY A 95 -4.92 7.92 3.49
CA GLY A 95 -4.09 6.84 3.99
C GLY A 95 -4.84 5.51 4.04
N ARG A 96 -4.08 4.44 4.05
CA ARG A 96 -4.57 3.09 4.24
C ARG A 96 -3.75 2.39 5.31
N ILE A 97 -4.41 1.68 6.21
CA ILE A 97 -3.74 0.84 7.19
C ILE A 97 -3.29 -0.45 6.49
N LEU A 98 -2.01 -0.75 6.58
CA LEU A 98 -1.45 -2.02 6.11
C LEU A 98 -1.03 -2.83 7.32
N LEU A 99 -1.66 -3.99 7.51
CA LEU A 99 -1.29 -4.94 8.54
C LEU A 99 -0.60 -6.15 7.89
N PRO A 100 0.74 -6.25 7.99
CA PRO A 100 1.49 -7.33 7.37
C PRO A 100 1.01 -8.69 7.84
N ARG A 101 0.83 -9.61 6.90
CA ARG A 101 0.44 -10.98 7.17
C ARG A 101 1.66 -11.89 7.11
N GLY A 102 1.67 -12.91 7.97
CA GLY A 102 2.66 -13.95 7.94
C GLY A 102 2.29 -15.10 7.00
N GLU A 103 3.01 -16.21 7.11
CA GLU A 103 2.84 -17.38 6.25
C GLU A 103 1.46 -18.05 6.38
N SER A 104 0.88 -18.03 7.57
CA SER A 104 -0.45 -18.59 7.84
C SER A 104 -1.60 -17.72 7.33
N GLY A 105 -1.30 -16.53 6.77
CA GLY A 105 -2.31 -15.52 6.42
C GLY A 105 -2.85 -14.72 7.61
N LYS A 106 -2.43 -15.04 8.85
CA LYS A 106 -2.73 -14.24 10.04
C LYS A 106 -1.82 -13.03 10.10
N PHE A 107 -2.17 -12.04 10.93
CA PHE A 107 -1.30 -10.90 11.16
C PHE A 107 0.04 -11.36 11.74
N ARG A 108 1.11 -10.81 11.23
CA ARG A 108 2.47 -11.22 11.59
C ARG A 108 2.71 -11.23 13.11
N LEU A 109 2.23 -10.19 13.81
CA LEU A 109 2.36 -10.12 15.25
C LEU A 109 1.68 -11.31 15.98
N SER A 110 0.52 -11.77 15.49
CA SER A 110 -0.18 -12.91 16.07
C SER A 110 0.55 -14.23 15.85
N GLU A 111 1.31 -14.36 14.76
CA GLU A 111 2.18 -15.53 14.51
C GLU A 111 3.39 -15.54 15.44
N ILE A 112 4.02 -14.37 15.65
CA ILE A 112 5.19 -14.25 16.54
C ILE A 112 4.83 -14.63 17.98
N VAL A 113 3.70 -14.12 18.47
CA VAL A 113 3.26 -14.38 19.84
C VAL A 113 2.72 -15.81 20.01
N GLY A 114 1.98 -16.31 19.02
CA GLY A 114 1.42 -17.66 19.01
C GLY A 114 0.36 -17.94 20.08
N GLY A 115 -0.12 -19.17 20.12
CA GLY A 115 -1.04 -19.68 21.14
C GLY A 115 -2.36 -18.90 21.28
N PHE A 116 -2.97 -18.92 22.46
CA PHE A 116 -4.21 -18.22 22.75
C PHE A 116 -4.06 -16.69 22.62
N THR A 117 -2.95 -16.15 23.09
CA THR A 117 -2.65 -14.71 22.96
C THR A 117 -2.50 -14.31 21.51
N GLY A 118 -1.85 -15.12 20.69
CA GLY A 118 -1.76 -14.88 19.24
C GLY A 118 -3.12 -14.87 18.56
N THR A 119 -4.04 -15.77 18.96
CA THR A 119 -5.43 -15.80 18.47
C THR A 119 -6.18 -14.54 18.88
N ALA A 120 -6.05 -14.10 20.12
CA ALA A 120 -6.68 -12.85 20.59
C ALA A 120 -6.14 -11.62 19.86
N LEU A 121 -4.83 -11.57 19.59
CA LEU A 121 -4.21 -10.51 18.77
C LEU A 121 -4.70 -10.53 17.33
N TYR A 122 -4.88 -11.71 16.74
CA TYR A 122 -5.43 -11.83 15.40
C TYR A 122 -6.85 -11.27 15.31
N LEU A 123 -7.73 -11.65 16.25
CA LEU A 123 -9.10 -11.15 16.30
C LEU A 123 -9.14 -9.64 16.53
N LYS A 124 -8.31 -9.14 17.44
CA LYS A 124 -8.17 -7.69 17.67
C LYS A 124 -7.66 -6.98 16.41
N GLY A 125 -6.72 -7.58 15.68
CA GLY A 125 -6.20 -7.05 14.42
C GLY A 125 -7.29 -6.93 13.35
N LEU A 126 -8.16 -7.92 13.20
CA LEU A 126 -9.30 -7.86 12.27
C LEU A 126 -10.24 -6.69 12.60
N VAL A 127 -10.55 -6.47 13.89
CA VAL A 127 -11.38 -5.34 14.31
C VAL A 127 -10.68 -4.00 14.03
N ILE A 128 -9.37 -3.90 14.27
CA ILE A 128 -8.60 -2.68 14.00
C ILE A 128 -8.53 -2.41 12.48
N GLU A 129 -8.35 -3.45 11.66
CA GLU A 129 -8.34 -3.32 10.19
C GLU A 129 -9.68 -2.79 9.69
N ASP A 130 -10.79 -3.41 10.11
CA ASP A 130 -12.15 -3.01 9.72
C ASP A 130 -12.49 -1.58 10.18
N ILE A 131 -12.24 -1.26 11.45
CA ILE A 131 -12.43 0.10 11.99
C ILE A 131 -11.50 1.08 11.29
N GLY A 132 -10.26 0.69 11.04
CA GLY A 132 -9.26 1.53 10.37
C GLY A 132 -9.69 1.88 8.95
N GLU A 133 -10.14 0.91 8.17
CA GLU A 133 -10.62 1.15 6.81
C GLU A 133 -11.89 2.01 6.77
N THR A 134 -12.75 1.89 7.77
CA THR A 134 -14.03 2.60 7.84
C THR A 134 -13.87 4.02 8.38
N LEU A 135 -13.06 4.23 9.39
CA LEU A 135 -13.01 5.48 10.14
C LEU A 135 -11.76 6.31 9.91
N TRP A 136 -10.62 5.68 9.70
CA TRP A 136 -9.37 6.41 9.49
C TRP A 136 -9.16 6.72 8.02
N ARG A 137 -9.15 8.00 7.68
CA ARG A 137 -9.03 8.49 6.30
C ARG A 137 -7.62 8.95 5.93
N GLY A 138 -6.72 8.96 6.88
CA GLY A 138 -5.34 9.39 6.61
C GLY A 138 -4.83 10.41 7.61
N LYS A 139 -3.97 11.31 7.16
CA LYS A 139 -3.31 12.30 7.99
C LYS A 139 -3.35 13.68 7.38
N VAL A 140 -3.35 14.70 8.24
CA VAL A 140 -3.07 16.07 7.87
C VAL A 140 -1.71 16.44 8.44
N PHE A 141 -0.84 16.93 7.59
CA PHE A 141 0.48 17.42 7.94
C PHE A 141 0.44 18.96 7.99
N PHE A 142 0.96 19.52 9.05
CA PHE A 142 1.14 20.95 9.23
C PHE A 142 2.65 21.19 9.29
N ARG A 143 3.25 21.42 8.12
CA ARG A 143 4.71 21.50 7.96
C ARG A 143 5.32 22.59 8.87
N ASP A 144 4.74 23.77 8.87
CA ASP A 144 5.28 24.91 9.58
C ASP A 144 5.19 24.72 11.12
N GLU A 145 4.13 24.05 11.57
CA GLU A 145 3.91 23.71 12.98
C GLU A 145 4.66 22.46 13.43
N ARG A 146 5.20 21.67 12.48
CA ARG A 146 5.85 20.36 12.71
C ARG A 146 4.93 19.36 13.41
N VAL A 147 3.64 19.41 13.11
CA VAL A 147 2.60 18.57 13.72
C VAL A 147 1.89 17.77 12.64
N LEU A 148 1.44 16.58 13.01
CA LEU A 148 0.53 15.78 12.19
C LEU A 148 -0.68 15.37 13.01
N ARG A 149 -1.85 15.27 12.35
CA ARG A 149 -3.11 14.83 12.96
C ARG A 149 -3.74 13.73 12.13
N ASN A 150 -4.43 12.81 12.78
CA ASN A 150 -5.23 11.81 12.08
C ASN A 150 -6.51 12.44 11.53
N ARG A 151 -6.88 12.04 10.32
CA ARG A 151 -8.20 12.33 9.76
C ARG A 151 -9.14 11.18 10.12
N ILE A 152 -10.14 11.48 10.88
CA ILE A 152 -11.16 10.53 11.33
C ILE A 152 -12.50 10.95 10.74
N GLU A 153 -13.23 10.00 10.13
CA GLU A 153 -14.52 10.29 9.52
C GLU A 153 -15.64 10.46 10.54
N ASP A 154 -15.69 9.59 11.52
CA ASP A 154 -16.69 9.65 12.58
C ASP A 154 -16.07 9.54 13.97
N LEU A 155 -15.83 10.69 14.56
CA LEU A 155 -15.31 10.78 15.94
C LEU A 155 -16.33 10.30 16.96
N SER A 156 -17.65 10.41 16.66
CA SER A 156 -18.72 10.02 17.57
C SER A 156 -18.73 8.51 17.80
N LEU A 157 -18.40 7.73 16.77
CA LEU A 157 -18.30 6.30 16.89
C LEU A 157 -17.10 5.88 17.74
N LEU A 158 -15.95 6.53 17.56
CA LEU A 158 -14.76 6.27 18.39
C LEU A 158 -15.01 6.55 19.88
N LYS A 159 -15.75 7.60 20.19
CA LYS A 159 -16.18 7.92 21.57
C LYS A 159 -17.09 6.82 22.11
N LYS A 160 -18.09 6.36 21.36
CA LYS A 160 -19.01 5.29 21.78
C LYS A 160 -18.32 3.97 22.12
N ILE A 161 -17.25 3.64 21.41
CA ILE A 161 -16.47 2.41 21.64
C ILE A 161 -15.28 2.60 22.59
N GLY A 162 -15.17 3.79 23.22
CA GLY A 162 -14.16 4.07 24.24
C GLY A 162 -12.72 4.17 23.74
N LEU A 163 -12.53 4.43 22.44
CA LEU A 163 -11.19 4.59 21.86
C LEU A 163 -10.67 6.03 21.91
N VAL A 164 -11.51 6.98 22.24
CA VAL A 164 -11.15 8.40 22.44
C VAL A 164 -11.91 8.95 23.62
N GLU A 165 -11.22 9.64 24.50
CA GLU A 165 -11.86 10.39 25.60
C GLU A 165 -12.57 11.64 25.02
N GLY A 166 -13.71 11.97 25.62
CA GLY A 166 -14.60 13.04 25.17
C GLY A 166 -14.09 14.46 25.41
#